data_3f99be9ae5c9474168e0ce4eda786f4e
#
_entry.id   3f99be9ae5c9474168e0ce4eda786f4e
#
_cell.length_a   1.000
_cell.length_b   1.000
_cell.length_c   1.000
_cell.angle_alpha   90.00
_cell.angle_beta   90.00
_cell.angle_gamma   90.00
#
_symmetry.space_group_name_H-M   'P 1'
#
loop_
_entity.id
_entity.type
_entity.pdbx_description
1 polymer ?
#
loop_
_entity_poly.entity_id
_entity_poly.type
_entity_poly.pdbx_seq_one_letter_code
_entity_poly.pdbx_strand_id
1 'polypeptide(L)'
;MRSGEGDLARQQAGPGHVGADQAGGEQIGPELADIVSRLRRAMRRAARAADPELGLSVAQLELLSCITEHPGIRPSQLARLLRLAPSSVATLLGGLQSAGYVTRTPGADSDGDRRTVSLHLSEAGAQAVSRWHRVNEDIIQAALAALPHRDRAALRDAAPALRDLTTSIDAQAD
;
A
#
# COMPACT_ATOMS: atom_id res chain seq x y z
N MET A 1 -53.55 -47.43 41.15
CA MET A 1 -53.30 -46.50 42.30
C MET A 1 -52.05 -45.69 42.03
N ARG A 2 -52.23 -44.39 41.95
CA ARG A 2 -51.26 -43.28 42.17
C ARG A 2 -50.01 -43.28 41.28
N SER A 3 -49.99 -42.37 40.30
CA SER A 3 -49.63 -40.91 40.39
C SER A 3 -48.14 -40.69 40.66
N GLY A 4 -47.49 -40.03 39.77
CA GLY A 4 -46.13 -39.44 39.90
C GLY A 4 -45.78 -38.61 38.68
N GLU A 5 -46.31 -37.38 38.69
CA GLU A 5 -45.89 -36.32 37.78
C GLU A 5 -44.44 -35.93 38.05
N GLY A 6 -43.65 -35.80 37.05
CA GLY A 6 -42.27 -35.29 37.12
C GLY A 6 -42.04 -34.40 35.90
N ASP A 7 -42.25 -33.13 36.11
CA ASP A 7 -42.06 -31.99 35.27
C ASP A 7 -40.60 -31.91 34.78
N LEU A 8 -40.40 -31.94 33.47
CA LEU A 8 -39.09 -31.68 32.86
C LEU A 8 -39.13 -30.34 32.14
N ALA A 9 -38.79 -29.31 32.88
CA ALA A 9 -38.46 -28.01 32.34
C ALA A 9 -37.24 -28.13 31.42
N ARG A 10 -37.48 -28.16 30.11
CA ARG A 10 -36.42 -27.95 29.08
C ARG A 10 -36.12 -26.46 29.03
N GLN A 11 -34.98 -26.07 29.62
CA GLN A 11 -34.31 -24.82 29.35
C GLN A 11 -33.92 -24.75 27.88
N GLN A 12 -34.61 -23.92 27.13
CA GLN A 12 -34.20 -23.49 25.80
C GLN A 12 -33.07 -22.49 25.96
N ALA A 13 -31.84 -22.95 25.69
CA ALA A 13 -30.71 -22.06 25.41
C ALA A 13 -30.97 -21.43 24.04
N GLY A 14 -31.20 -20.15 24.00
CA GLY A 14 -31.35 -19.35 22.78
C GLY A 14 -30.03 -19.32 22.01
N PRO A 15 -30.08 -19.27 20.66
CA PRO A 15 -28.88 -19.14 19.86
C PRO A 15 -28.26 -17.78 20.09
N GLY A 16 -26.99 -17.79 20.55
CA GLY A 16 -26.21 -16.61 20.79
C GLY A 16 -26.07 -15.74 19.56
N HIS A 17 -26.11 -14.47 19.81
CA HIS A 17 -25.92 -13.34 18.91
C HIS A 17 -24.52 -13.39 18.28
N VAL A 18 -24.35 -14.03 17.13
CA VAL A 18 -23.11 -14.03 16.32
C VAL A 18 -23.33 -13.27 14.98
N GLY A 19 -24.51 -12.71 14.74
CA GLY A 19 -24.88 -12.15 13.45
C GLY A 19 -24.67 -10.65 13.24
N ALA A 20 -24.39 -9.86 14.28
CA ALA A 20 -24.35 -8.41 14.17
C ALA A 20 -23.00 -7.84 13.67
N ASP A 21 -21.91 -8.55 13.91
CA ASP A 21 -20.56 -8.07 13.56
C ASP A 21 -20.19 -8.35 12.09
N GLN A 22 -20.77 -9.37 11.49
CA GLN A 22 -20.51 -9.71 10.08
C GLN A 22 -21.27 -8.79 9.10
N ALA A 23 -22.47 -8.35 9.43
CA ALA A 23 -23.24 -7.46 8.57
C ALA A 23 -22.63 -6.04 8.48
N GLY A 24 -21.98 -5.56 9.54
CA GLY A 24 -21.27 -4.27 9.53
C GLY A 24 -19.99 -4.29 8.70
N GLY A 25 -19.26 -5.41 8.68
CA GLY A 25 -18.04 -5.59 7.89
C GLY A 25 -18.28 -5.69 6.39
N GLU A 26 -19.41 -6.29 6.00
CA GLU A 26 -19.79 -6.48 4.60
C GLU A 26 -20.16 -5.16 3.89
N GLN A 27 -20.62 -4.15 4.63
CA GLN A 27 -21.00 -2.84 4.11
C GLN A 27 -19.82 -1.85 4.01
N ILE A 28 -18.78 -1.96 4.84
CA ILE A 28 -17.65 -1.02 4.85
C ILE A 28 -16.70 -1.21 3.66
N GLY A 29 -16.60 -2.41 3.11
CA GLY A 29 -15.67 -2.73 2.03
C GLY A 29 -15.85 -1.88 0.77
N PRO A 30 -17.05 -1.82 0.16
CA PRO A 30 -17.33 -1.00 -1.01
C PRO A 30 -17.12 0.50 -0.76
N GLU A 31 -17.56 1.00 0.40
CA GLU A 31 -17.40 2.40 0.78
C GLU A 31 -15.92 2.76 0.93
N LEU A 32 -15.15 1.94 1.63
CA LEU A 32 -13.71 2.15 1.81
C LEU A 32 -12.97 2.09 0.49
N ALA A 33 -13.33 1.18 -0.42
CA ALA A 33 -12.73 1.09 -1.75
C ALA A 33 -12.98 2.36 -2.58
N ASP A 34 -14.19 2.96 -2.52
CA ASP A 34 -14.48 4.22 -3.18
C ASP A 34 -13.69 5.38 -2.56
N ILE A 35 -13.65 5.46 -1.22
CA ILE A 35 -12.86 6.49 -0.50
C ILE A 35 -11.38 6.40 -0.90
N VAL A 36 -10.77 5.22 -0.86
CA VAL A 36 -9.38 5.00 -1.26
C VAL A 36 -9.14 5.42 -2.72
N SER A 37 -10.06 5.07 -3.61
CA SER A 37 -9.97 5.44 -5.02
C SER A 37 -10.03 6.95 -5.23
N ARG A 38 -10.90 7.65 -4.51
CA ARG A 38 -11.00 9.13 -4.56
C ARG A 38 -9.76 9.78 -3.94
N LEU A 39 -9.28 9.27 -2.82
CA LEU A 39 -8.08 9.76 -2.14
C LEU A 39 -6.86 9.65 -3.06
N ARG A 40 -6.64 8.49 -3.69
CA ARG A 40 -5.55 8.29 -4.66
C ARG A 40 -5.62 9.28 -5.83
N ARG A 41 -6.83 9.56 -6.36
CA ARG A 41 -7.00 10.55 -7.43
C ARG A 41 -6.72 11.97 -6.96
N ALA A 42 -7.19 12.34 -5.76
CA ALA A 42 -6.95 13.66 -5.16
C ALA A 42 -5.46 13.89 -4.90
N MET A 43 -4.78 12.93 -4.27
CA MET A 43 -3.34 12.97 -4.03
C MET A 43 -2.54 13.17 -5.31
N ARG A 44 -2.84 12.41 -6.37
CA ARG A 44 -2.14 12.57 -7.66
C ARG A 44 -2.33 13.94 -8.28
N ARG A 45 -3.54 14.53 -8.19
CA ARG A 45 -3.78 15.89 -8.72
C ARG A 45 -3.01 16.92 -7.90
N ALA A 46 -3.08 16.83 -6.57
CA ALA A 46 -2.41 17.75 -5.66
C ALA A 46 -0.89 17.68 -5.82
N ALA A 47 -0.31 16.48 -5.89
CA ALA A 47 1.12 16.29 -6.08
C ALA A 47 1.61 16.89 -7.42
N ARG A 48 0.87 16.70 -8.51
CA ARG A 48 1.21 17.33 -9.80
C ARG A 48 1.12 18.84 -9.79
N ALA A 49 0.17 19.40 -9.02
CA ALA A 49 0.05 20.85 -8.87
C ALA A 49 1.16 21.45 -8.00
N ALA A 50 1.55 20.72 -6.94
CA ALA A 50 2.61 21.14 -6.02
C ALA A 50 4.01 21.02 -6.62
N ASP A 51 4.23 20.00 -7.48
CA ASP A 51 5.53 19.73 -8.09
C ASP A 51 5.40 19.31 -9.57
N PRO A 52 5.12 20.26 -10.47
CA PRO A 52 5.01 19.95 -11.90
C PRO A 52 6.35 19.57 -12.54
N GLU A 53 7.48 19.97 -11.94
CA GLU A 53 8.82 19.75 -12.50
C GLU A 53 9.36 18.35 -12.24
N LEU A 54 8.79 17.61 -11.28
CA LEU A 54 9.27 16.26 -10.97
C LEU A 54 9.18 15.33 -12.19
N GLY A 55 8.19 15.55 -13.07
CA GLY A 55 8.09 14.92 -14.39
C GLY A 55 7.94 13.39 -14.40
N LEU A 56 7.98 12.74 -13.23
CA LEU A 56 7.89 11.30 -13.09
C LEU A 56 6.43 10.83 -12.95
N SER A 57 6.12 9.72 -13.59
CA SER A 57 4.85 9.04 -13.38
C SER A 57 4.80 8.35 -12.02
N VAL A 58 3.58 8.10 -11.51
CA VAL A 58 3.41 7.36 -10.25
C VAL A 58 4.09 5.99 -10.32
N ALA A 59 3.97 5.27 -11.44
CA ALA A 59 4.64 3.98 -11.60
C ALA A 59 6.17 4.08 -11.54
N GLN A 60 6.76 5.15 -12.06
CA GLN A 60 8.19 5.40 -11.93
C GLN A 60 8.59 5.69 -10.48
N LEU A 61 7.79 6.48 -9.77
CA LEU A 61 8.04 6.80 -8.35
C LEU A 61 7.87 5.58 -7.45
N GLU A 62 6.85 4.75 -7.68
CA GLU A 62 6.67 3.48 -6.98
C GLU A 62 7.87 2.53 -7.22
N LEU A 63 8.38 2.49 -8.45
CA LEU A 63 9.54 1.68 -8.79
C LEU A 63 10.81 2.20 -8.09
N LEU A 64 11.04 3.52 -8.07
CA LEU A 64 12.16 4.12 -7.33
C LEU A 64 12.04 3.87 -5.82
N SER A 65 10.84 3.98 -5.24
CA SER A 65 10.61 3.67 -3.82
C SER A 65 10.92 2.22 -3.49
N CYS A 66 10.50 1.28 -4.34
CA CYS A 66 10.83 -0.13 -4.16
C CYS A 66 12.34 -0.40 -4.22
N ILE A 67 13.09 0.29 -5.10
CA ILE A 67 14.56 0.20 -5.14
C ILE A 67 15.18 0.82 -3.87
N THR A 68 14.57 1.86 -3.29
CA THR A 68 15.02 2.45 -2.01
C THR A 68 14.92 1.44 -0.87
N GLU A 69 13.81 0.71 -0.81
CA GLU A 69 13.53 -0.30 0.23
C GLU A 69 14.39 -1.56 0.04
N HIS A 70 14.79 -1.87 -1.20
CA HIS A 70 15.54 -3.06 -1.57
C HIS A 70 16.77 -2.72 -2.41
N PRO A 71 17.82 -2.10 -1.83
CA PRO A 71 19.02 -1.76 -2.57
C PRO A 71 19.68 -3.00 -3.17
N GLY A 72 20.05 -2.94 -4.45
CA GLY A 72 20.64 -4.07 -5.16
C GLY A 72 19.62 -5.06 -5.73
N ILE A 73 18.33 -4.74 -5.68
CA ILE A 73 17.26 -5.59 -6.23
C ILE A 73 17.48 -5.87 -7.71
N ARG A 74 17.15 -7.09 -8.14
CA ARG A 74 17.20 -7.47 -9.56
C ARG A 74 15.91 -7.06 -10.28
N PRO A 75 15.96 -6.75 -11.58
CA PRO A 75 14.79 -6.40 -12.37
C PRO A 75 13.64 -7.44 -12.28
N SER A 76 13.99 -8.74 -12.22
CA SER A 76 12.99 -9.82 -12.09
C SER A 76 12.33 -9.87 -10.72
N GLN A 77 13.06 -9.53 -9.65
CA GLN A 77 12.51 -9.43 -8.30
C GLN A 77 11.60 -8.19 -8.19
N LEU A 78 12.04 -7.06 -8.76
CA LEU A 78 11.25 -5.84 -8.83
C LEU A 78 9.93 -6.06 -9.58
N ALA A 79 9.94 -6.81 -10.70
CA ALA A 79 8.75 -7.17 -11.44
C ALA A 79 7.77 -8.00 -10.59
N ARG A 80 8.28 -8.94 -9.79
CA ARG A 80 7.47 -9.74 -8.87
C ARG A 80 6.87 -8.90 -7.75
N LEU A 81 7.70 -8.07 -7.08
CA LEU A 81 7.24 -7.22 -5.97
C LEU A 81 6.16 -6.23 -6.42
N LEU A 82 6.36 -5.59 -7.58
CA LEU A 82 5.40 -4.63 -8.11
C LEU A 82 4.26 -5.27 -8.91
N ARG A 83 4.28 -6.61 -9.09
CA ARG A 83 3.30 -7.38 -9.90
C ARG A 83 3.12 -6.81 -11.31
N LEU A 84 4.21 -6.38 -11.90
CA LEU A 84 4.26 -5.85 -13.26
C LEU A 84 4.85 -6.89 -14.21
N ALA A 85 4.40 -6.84 -15.47
CA ALA A 85 5.04 -7.61 -16.52
C ALA A 85 6.53 -7.21 -16.64
N PRO A 86 7.46 -8.15 -16.84
CA PRO A 86 8.88 -7.85 -17.00
C PRO A 86 9.17 -6.81 -18.09
N SER A 87 8.40 -6.80 -19.17
CA SER A 87 8.48 -5.80 -20.25
C SER A 87 8.13 -4.39 -19.77
N SER A 88 7.10 -4.25 -18.92
CA SER A 88 6.70 -2.98 -18.32
C SER A 88 7.80 -2.44 -17.41
N VAL A 89 8.36 -3.30 -16.56
CA VAL A 89 9.50 -2.94 -15.69
C VAL A 89 10.71 -2.54 -16.51
N ALA A 90 11.02 -3.27 -17.59
CA ALA A 90 12.14 -2.93 -18.47
C ALA A 90 11.96 -1.54 -19.11
N THR A 91 10.75 -1.21 -19.56
CA THR A 91 10.43 0.10 -20.14
C THR A 91 10.57 1.23 -19.11
N LEU A 92 10.01 1.04 -17.91
CA LEU A 92 10.09 2.03 -16.82
C LEU A 92 11.56 2.24 -16.38
N LEU A 93 12.31 1.15 -16.21
CA LEU A 93 13.74 1.20 -15.87
C LEU A 93 14.54 1.89 -16.95
N GLY A 94 14.27 1.60 -18.23
CA GLY A 94 14.93 2.27 -19.36
C GLY A 94 14.78 3.78 -19.30
N GLY A 95 13.54 4.27 -19.06
CA GLY A 95 13.28 5.70 -18.89
C GLY A 95 13.99 6.30 -17.67
N LEU A 96 13.96 5.62 -16.53
CA LEU A 96 14.62 6.09 -15.30
C LEU A 96 16.15 6.09 -15.41
N GLN A 97 16.72 5.13 -16.11
CA GLN A 97 18.16 5.10 -16.37
C GLN A 97 18.59 6.21 -17.34
N SER A 98 17.84 6.40 -18.43
CA SER A 98 18.12 7.48 -19.38
C SER A 98 18.02 8.86 -18.74
N ALA A 99 17.15 9.02 -17.75
CA ALA A 99 16.99 10.23 -16.95
C ALA A 99 18.00 10.32 -15.78
N GLY A 100 18.84 9.31 -15.58
CA GLY A 100 19.89 9.33 -14.56
C GLY A 100 19.44 9.03 -13.13
N TYR A 101 18.23 8.52 -12.91
CA TYR A 101 17.71 8.21 -11.58
C TYR A 101 18.14 6.84 -11.04
N VAL A 102 18.40 5.88 -11.92
CA VAL A 102 18.78 4.50 -11.57
C VAL A 102 20.08 4.13 -12.23
N THR A 103 20.96 3.46 -11.48
CA THR A 103 22.20 2.86 -11.96
C THR A 103 22.10 1.34 -11.94
N ARG A 104 22.82 0.69 -12.85
CA ARG A 104 23.00 -0.76 -12.89
C ARG A 104 24.44 -1.10 -12.53
N THR A 105 24.60 -2.04 -11.61
CA THR A 105 25.90 -2.63 -11.34
C THR A 105 25.89 -4.11 -11.69
N PRO A 106 27.01 -4.69 -12.16
CA PRO A 106 27.13 -6.13 -12.25
C PRO A 106 26.88 -6.74 -10.87
N GLY A 107 25.93 -7.67 -10.75
CA GLY A 107 25.69 -8.37 -9.50
C GLY A 107 26.82 -9.35 -9.23
N ALA A 108 27.32 -9.38 -8.00
CA ALA A 108 28.19 -10.43 -7.52
C ALA A 108 27.29 -11.52 -6.91
N ASP A 109 26.94 -12.54 -7.70
CA ASP A 109 26.40 -13.76 -7.12
C ASP A 109 27.54 -14.65 -6.64
N SER A 110 27.29 -15.35 -5.53
CA SER A 110 28.16 -16.38 -4.96
C SER A 110 28.48 -17.51 -5.96
N ASP A 111 27.77 -17.57 -7.07
CA ASP A 111 27.90 -18.60 -8.12
C ASP A 111 28.65 -18.12 -9.38
N GLY A 112 29.23 -16.91 -9.34
CA GLY A 112 30.11 -16.41 -10.42
C GLY A 112 29.39 -16.02 -11.71
N ASP A 113 28.06 -16.03 -11.78
CA ASP A 113 27.32 -15.61 -12.97
C ASP A 113 27.31 -14.09 -13.10
N ARG A 114 28.22 -13.56 -13.92
CA ARG A 114 28.37 -12.13 -14.26
C ARG A 114 27.16 -11.54 -15.02
N ARG A 115 26.09 -12.31 -15.23
CA ARG A 115 24.88 -11.86 -15.96
C ARG A 115 23.84 -11.24 -15.07
N THR A 116 24.02 -11.29 -13.75
CA THR A 116 23.08 -10.66 -12.82
C THR A 116 23.31 -9.17 -12.74
N VAL A 117 22.23 -8.42 -12.85
CA VAL A 117 22.23 -6.96 -12.76
C VAL A 117 21.54 -6.56 -11.47
N SER A 118 22.21 -5.75 -10.68
CA SER A 118 21.68 -5.11 -9.47
C SER A 118 21.32 -3.66 -9.75
N LEU A 119 20.16 -3.23 -9.23
CA LEU A 119 19.64 -1.87 -9.39
C LEU A 119 19.91 -1.06 -8.14
N HIS A 120 20.35 0.16 -8.33
CA HIS A 120 20.58 1.13 -7.27
C HIS A 120 20.05 2.49 -7.68
N LEU A 121 19.60 3.29 -6.71
CA LEU A 121 19.32 4.69 -7.00
C LEU A 121 20.62 5.46 -7.20
N SER A 122 20.58 6.41 -8.10
CA SER A 122 21.56 7.50 -8.10
C SER A 122 21.21 8.52 -6.99
N GLU A 123 22.09 9.48 -6.77
CA GLU A 123 21.76 10.61 -5.88
C GLU A 123 20.51 11.36 -6.36
N ALA A 124 20.39 11.61 -7.66
CA ALA A 124 19.19 12.22 -8.24
C ALA A 124 17.92 11.39 -8.02
N GLY A 125 18.02 10.05 -8.12
CA GLY A 125 16.92 9.14 -7.81
C GLY A 125 16.50 9.21 -6.35
N ALA A 126 17.44 9.19 -5.42
CA ALA A 126 17.18 9.32 -4.00
C ALA A 126 16.54 10.67 -3.64
N GLN A 127 17.02 11.75 -4.25
CA GLN A 127 16.43 13.08 -4.09
C GLN A 127 15.01 13.16 -4.65
N ALA A 128 14.73 12.54 -5.80
CA ALA A 128 13.40 12.49 -6.40
C ALA A 128 12.39 11.76 -5.50
N VAL A 129 12.75 10.60 -4.94
CA VAL A 129 11.92 9.87 -3.97
C VAL A 129 11.68 10.70 -2.72
N SER A 130 12.73 11.29 -2.14
CA SER A 130 12.61 12.12 -0.93
C SER A 130 11.73 13.35 -1.17
N ARG A 131 11.83 13.98 -2.34
CA ARG A 131 11.00 15.11 -2.75
C ARG A 131 9.53 14.69 -2.88
N TRP A 132 9.27 13.56 -3.52
CA TRP A 132 7.92 13.01 -3.67
C TRP A 132 7.28 12.69 -2.31
N HIS A 133 8.02 12.06 -1.38
CA HIS A 133 7.53 11.80 -0.03
C HIS A 133 7.15 13.06 0.71
N ARG A 134 8.02 14.09 0.70
CA ARG A 134 7.73 15.39 1.33
C ARG A 134 6.49 16.06 0.75
N VAL A 135 6.37 16.11 -0.58
CA VAL A 135 5.18 16.70 -1.24
C VAL A 135 3.89 15.98 -0.81
N ASN A 136 3.89 14.65 -0.76
CA ASN A 136 2.72 13.90 -0.30
C ASN A 136 2.43 14.12 1.18
N GLU A 137 3.46 14.20 2.02
CA GLU A 137 3.32 14.50 3.45
C GLU A 137 2.72 15.90 3.66
N ASP A 138 3.24 16.91 3.00
CA ASP A 138 2.74 18.30 3.09
C ASP A 138 1.27 18.40 2.65
N ILE A 139 0.88 17.71 1.58
CA ILE A 139 -0.51 17.65 1.10
C ILE A 139 -1.42 17.03 2.16
N ILE A 140 -1.01 15.91 2.76
CA ILE A 140 -1.78 15.24 3.80
C ILE A 140 -1.88 16.12 5.04
N GLN A 141 -0.78 16.73 5.48
CA GLN A 141 -0.77 17.62 6.65
C GLN A 141 -1.67 18.83 6.46
N ALA A 142 -1.61 19.48 5.31
CA ALA A 142 -2.49 20.61 4.98
C ALA A 142 -3.97 20.17 4.97
N ALA A 143 -4.29 19.02 4.40
CA ALA A 143 -5.64 18.49 4.39
C ALA A 143 -6.13 18.16 5.81
N LEU A 144 -5.30 17.53 6.63
CA LEU A 144 -5.63 17.23 8.03
C LEU A 144 -5.85 18.50 8.85
N ALA A 145 -5.05 19.55 8.63
CA ALA A 145 -5.21 20.82 9.33
C ALA A 145 -6.57 21.47 9.07
N ALA A 146 -7.17 21.25 7.90
CA ALA A 146 -8.47 21.78 7.53
C ALA A 146 -9.67 20.98 8.13
N LEU A 147 -9.43 19.79 8.68
CA LEU A 147 -10.49 18.96 9.26
C LEU A 147 -10.83 19.40 10.70
N PRO A 148 -12.11 19.19 11.15
CA PRO A 148 -12.49 19.31 12.54
C PRO A 148 -11.63 18.42 13.45
N HIS A 149 -11.41 18.85 14.69
CA HIS A 149 -10.58 18.10 15.66
C HIS A 149 -11.06 16.64 15.85
N ARG A 150 -12.37 16.41 15.93
CA ARG A 150 -12.96 15.08 16.07
C ARG A 150 -12.57 14.15 14.92
N ASP A 151 -12.57 14.66 13.68
CA ASP A 151 -12.32 13.86 12.48
C ASP A 151 -10.82 13.54 12.37
N ARG A 152 -9.95 14.48 12.78
CA ARG A 152 -8.49 14.22 12.92
C ARG A 152 -8.21 13.15 13.98
N ALA A 153 -8.93 13.19 15.10
CA ALA A 153 -8.80 12.18 16.15
C ALA A 153 -9.22 10.79 15.62
N ALA A 154 -10.39 10.70 14.96
CA ALA A 154 -10.88 9.46 14.37
C ALA A 154 -9.88 8.88 13.34
N LEU A 155 -9.29 9.70 12.47
CA LEU A 155 -8.28 9.24 11.52
C LEU A 155 -6.99 8.77 12.20
N ARG A 156 -6.58 9.42 13.29
CA ARG A 156 -5.43 8.97 14.08
C ARG A 156 -5.69 7.60 14.70
N ASP A 157 -6.88 7.44 15.29
CA ASP A 157 -7.28 6.20 15.95
C ASP A 157 -7.47 5.05 14.96
N ALA A 158 -7.88 5.35 13.71
CA ALA A 158 -8.00 4.39 12.62
C ALA A 158 -6.66 4.01 11.96
N ALA A 159 -5.59 4.78 12.16
CA ALA A 159 -4.32 4.57 11.46
C ALA A 159 -3.69 3.17 11.67
N PRO A 160 -3.75 2.55 12.87
CA PRO A 160 -3.31 1.16 13.05
C PRO A 160 -4.12 0.19 12.18
N ALA A 161 -5.45 0.27 12.21
CA ALA A 161 -6.33 -0.61 11.43
C ALA A 161 -6.12 -0.46 9.91
N LEU A 162 -5.85 0.76 9.42
CA LEU A 162 -5.52 0.98 8.01
C LEU A 162 -4.17 0.33 7.64
N ARG A 163 -3.21 0.33 8.55
CA ARG A 163 -1.91 -0.34 8.36
C ARG A 163 -2.07 -1.86 8.29
N ASP A 164 -2.88 -2.43 9.20
CA ASP A 164 -3.18 -3.86 9.22
C ASP A 164 -3.95 -4.28 7.97
N LEU A 165 -4.87 -3.45 7.49
CA LEU A 165 -5.58 -3.66 6.21
C LEU A 165 -4.60 -3.69 5.03
N THR A 166 -3.62 -2.80 4.98
CA THR A 166 -2.59 -2.81 3.93
C THR A 166 -1.81 -4.12 3.95
N THR A 167 -1.35 -4.54 5.12
CA THR A 167 -0.64 -5.82 5.29
C THR A 167 -1.50 -7.03 4.85
N SER A 168 -2.79 -7.00 5.19
CA SER A 168 -3.72 -8.08 4.80
C SER A 168 -3.97 -8.13 3.30
N ILE A 169 -4.01 -6.98 2.62
CA ILE A 169 -4.15 -6.92 1.16
C ILE A 169 -2.88 -7.48 0.50
N ASP A 170 -1.70 -7.13 1.00
CA ASP A 170 -0.43 -7.62 0.47
C ASP A 170 -0.33 -9.15 0.61
N ALA A 171 -0.73 -9.69 1.77
CA ALA A 171 -0.72 -11.13 2.03
C ALA A 171 -1.70 -11.95 1.15
N GLN A 172 -2.83 -11.36 0.72
CA GLN A 172 -3.77 -12.02 -0.20
C GLN A 172 -3.26 -12.03 -1.64
N ALA A 173 -2.31 -11.21 -1.88
CA ALA A 173 -1.76 -11.00 -3.18
C ALA A 173 -0.54 -11.95 -3.45
N ASP A 174 0.00 -12.67 -2.46
CA ASP A 174 1.06 -13.69 -2.56
C ASP A 174 0.50 -15.08 -2.75
#